data_91ac54faebf7196a48f3f146d7532f46
#
_entry.id   91ac54faebf7196a48f3f146d7532f46
#
_cell.length_a   1.000
_cell.length_b   1.000
_cell.length_c   1.000
_cell.angle_alpha   90.00
_cell.angle_beta   90.00
_cell.angle_gamma   90.00
#
_symmetry.space_group_name_H-M   'P 1'
#
loop_
_entity.id
_entity.type
_entity.pdbx_description
1 polymer ?
#
loop_
_entity_poly.entity_id
_entity_poly.type
_entity_poly.pdbx_seq_one_letter_code
_entity_poly.pdbx_strand_id
1 'polypeptide(L)'
;MVWWTSYLILRCVSTTNLIDLTFYSLSLSGDWRQTLPVVPKGYKLDIIAVCVTKSSFWHAVNHLRLTVNMRVHNRDDSCSQAQRLQATAFADWLISVGDGLLHDPENETVVLPEDLLLPPGRKTIPQLIESVYKDLDVGRTEAQQIQYLCNRAILAARNRDVDDLNSAILHRMTSDMHIFPSADSSVDPSGTGMPSNTLFPSEFLNSINISGFPLHRLSLKIGCPIMLLRNLDPAAGLCNGTRLVVSQLSRWVIEAVIMTGPHAGKRSFIPCIPLSLSDNSRLPFNLQPLQFPVRLAFAMSINKVQGQSIRHLGLYLIEEIFSHGQLYVALSRAENKADVSILLNDTNAGLHGMTRNVVYQDVLQTV
;
A
#
# COMPACT_ATOMS: atom_id res chain seq x y z
N MET A 1 10.65 -7.47 -17.75
CA MET A 1 10.07 -8.31 -16.68
C MET A 1 8.94 -7.51 -16.04
N VAL A 2 7.69 -7.81 -16.41
CA VAL A 2 6.51 -7.05 -15.95
C VAL A 2 6.14 -7.54 -14.55
N TRP A 3 6.16 -6.66 -13.57
CA TRP A 3 5.78 -6.97 -12.19
C TRP A 3 4.25 -7.07 -12.10
N TRP A 4 3.76 -8.27 -11.86
CA TRP A 4 2.34 -8.56 -11.62
C TRP A 4 1.99 -8.17 -10.18
N THR A 5 1.18 -7.15 -9.99
CA THR A 5 0.68 -6.71 -8.66
C THR A 5 -0.53 -7.48 -8.15
N SER A 6 -1.01 -8.44 -8.90
CA SER A 6 -1.91 -9.48 -8.37
C SER A 6 -1.03 -10.61 -7.84
N TYR A 7 -1.19 -10.99 -6.56
CA TYR A 7 -0.38 -12.05 -5.97
C TYR A 7 -0.49 -13.34 -6.77
N LEU A 8 0.49 -13.58 -7.60
CA LEU A 8 0.69 -14.84 -8.27
C LEU A 8 1.38 -15.76 -7.27
N ILE A 9 0.62 -16.56 -6.53
CA ILE A 9 1.22 -17.62 -5.71
C ILE A 9 1.54 -18.77 -6.64
N LEU A 10 2.77 -18.79 -7.14
CA LEU A 10 3.35 -19.95 -7.81
C LEU A 10 3.60 -21.03 -6.76
N ARG A 11 2.66 -21.95 -6.57
CA ARG A 11 2.90 -23.15 -5.80
C ARG A 11 3.24 -24.28 -6.78
N CYS A 12 4.53 -24.57 -6.93
CA CYS A 12 4.98 -25.78 -7.61
C CYS A 12 4.72 -26.96 -6.64
N VAL A 13 3.73 -27.77 -6.92
CA VAL A 13 3.54 -29.04 -6.18
C VAL A 13 4.22 -30.11 -7.01
N SER A 14 5.38 -30.57 -6.55
CA SER A 14 6.05 -31.74 -7.11
C SER A 14 5.37 -32.98 -6.55
N THR A 15 4.71 -33.75 -7.39
CA THR A 15 4.33 -35.13 -7.06
C THR A 15 5.40 -36.06 -7.60
N THR A 16 6.28 -36.52 -6.71
CA THR A 16 7.24 -37.61 -7.01
C THR A 16 6.52 -38.93 -6.95
N ASN A 17 6.32 -39.56 -8.11
CA ASN A 17 6.46 -41.02 -8.22
C ASN A 17 6.66 -41.46 -9.67
N LEU A 18 7.81 -42.08 -9.90
CA LEU A 18 8.19 -43.03 -10.96
C LEU A 18 8.21 -42.56 -12.43
N ILE A 19 9.44 -42.48 -12.94
CA ILE A 19 9.86 -42.50 -14.34
C ILE A 19 9.63 -41.22 -15.13
N ASP A 20 10.62 -40.34 -15.17
CA ASP A 20 11.00 -39.38 -16.22
C ASP A 20 9.99 -38.38 -16.83
N LEU A 21 8.85 -38.12 -16.20
CA LEU A 21 8.02 -36.96 -16.52
C LEU A 21 7.63 -36.26 -15.22
N THR A 22 8.37 -35.22 -14.84
CA THR A 22 7.96 -34.30 -13.77
C THR A 22 6.81 -33.46 -14.27
N PHE A 23 5.57 -33.82 -13.89
CA PHE A 23 4.42 -32.97 -14.09
C PHE A 23 4.42 -31.85 -13.05
N TYR A 24 4.69 -30.63 -13.48
CA TYR A 24 4.52 -29.45 -12.65
C TYR A 24 3.08 -28.95 -12.80
N SER A 25 2.32 -28.93 -11.72
CA SER A 25 1.04 -28.21 -11.69
C SER A 25 1.28 -26.76 -11.27
N LEU A 26 0.82 -25.80 -12.07
CA LEU A 26 0.89 -24.39 -11.80
C LEU A 26 -0.47 -23.90 -11.30
N SER A 27 -0.51 -23.40 -10.05
CA SER A 27 -1.70 -22.76 -9.50
C SER A 27 -1.51 -21.24 -9.52
N LEU A 28 -2.45 -20.52 -10.13
CA LEU A 28 -2.51 -19.07 -10.14
C LEU A 28 -3.66 -18.63 -9.24
N SER A 29 -3.43 -17.66 -8.36
CA SER A 29 -4.45 -17.09 -7.50
C SER A 29 -4.46 -15.58 -7.63
N GLY A 30 -5.64 -14.96 -7.73
CA GLY A 30 -5.81 -13.53 -7.86
C GLY A 30 -7.23 -13.10 -7.54
N ASP A 31 -7.42 -11.79 -7.39
CA ASP A 31 -8.72 -11.14 -7.20
C ASP A 31 -8.82 -9.97 -8.20
N TRP A 32 -9.68 -10.12 -9.18
CA TRP A 32 -9.87 -9.17 -10.29
C TRP A 32 -10.53 -7.85 -9.87
N ARG A 33 -11.09 -7.79 -8.68
CA ARG A 33 -11.62 -6.56 -8.08
C ARG A 33 -10.52 -5.67 -7.53
N GLN A 34 -9.29 -6.21 -7.38
CA GLN A 34 -8.15 -5.45 -6.91
C GLN A 34 -7.46 -4.69 -8.04
N THR A 35 -6.48 -3.83 -7.66
CA THR A 35 -5.77 -3.01 -8.63
C THR A 35 -5.02 -3.86 -9.66
N LEU A 36 -5.09 -3.46 -10.91
CA LEU A 36 -4.45 -4.09 -12.05
C LEU A 36 -2.98 -3.65 -12.19
N PRO A 37 -2.19 -4.30 -13.08
CA PRO A 37 -0.82 -3.89 -13.35
C PRO A 37 -0.73 -2.41 -13.75
N VAL A 38 0.30 -1.73 -13.25
CA VAL A 38 0.52 -0.31 -13.57
C VAL A 38 1.29 -0.21 -14.88
N VAL A 39 0.65 0.40 -15.88
CA VAL A 39 1.30 0.79 -17.14
C VAL A 39 1.57 2.31 -17.07
N PRO A 40 2.84 2.74 -16.96
CA PRO A 40 3.18 4.16 -16.85
C PRO A 40 2.62 4.96 -18.03
N LYS A 41 1.74 5.94 -17.76
CA LYS A 41 1.01 6.75 -18.76
C LYS A 41 0.12 5.93 -19.71
N GLY A 42 -0.20 4.66 -19.38
CA GLY A 42 -1.11 3.82 -20.15
C GLY A 42 -2.58 4.21 -19.91
N TYR A 43 -3.36 4.10 -20.97
CA TYR A 43 -4.82 4.21 -20.90
C TYR A 43 -5.45 2.87 -20.47
N LYS A 44 -6.77 2.87 -20.24
CA LYS A 44 -7.53 1.67 -19.86
C LYS A 44 -7.19 0.44 -20.75
N LEU A 45 -7.13 0.63 -22.06
CA LEU A 45 -6.84 -0.47 -23.00
C LEU A 45 -5.42 -1.04 -22.85
N ASP A 46 -4.42 -0.17 -22.58
CA ASP A 46 -3.04 -0.61 -22.36
C ASP A 46 -2.93 -1.45 -21.09
N ILE A 47 -3.66 -1.06 -20.04
CA ILE A 47 -3.71 -1.80 -18.77
C ILE A 47 -4.38 -3.16 -18.97
N ILE A 48 -5.51 -3.21 -19.69
CA ILE A 48 -6.21 -4.46 -19.99
C ILE A 48 -5.34 -5.40 -20.85
N ALA A 49 -4.59 -4.86 -21.81
CA ALA A 49 -3.74 -5.64 -22.71
C ALA A 49 -2.60 -6.39 -21.97
N VAL A 50 -2.12 -5.87 -20.83
CA VAL A 50 -1.08 -6.53 -20.03
C VAL A 50 -1.63 -7.42 -18.92
N CYS A 51 -2.95 -7.55 -18.78
CA CYS A 51 -3.55 -8.47 -17.83
C CYS A 51 -3.30 -9.92 -18.24
N VAL A 52 -3.14 -10.81 -17.25
CA VAL A 52 -2.91 -12.24 -17.48
C VAL A 52 -4.02 -12.89 -18.28
N THR A 53 -5.26 -12.37 -18.23
CA THR A 53 -6.40 -12.82 -19.03
C THR A 53 -6.18 -12.68 -20.54
N LYS A 54 -5.25 -11.85 -20.97
CA LYS A 54 -4.88 -11.67 -22.39
C LYS A 54 -3.67 -12.51 -22.82
N SER A 55 -3.10 -13.30 -21.90
CA SER A 55 -2.02 -14.22 -22.25
C SER A 55 -2.52 -15.40 -23.09
N SER A 56 -1.64 -15.94 -23.95
CA SER A 56 -1.97 -17.06 -24.85
C SER A 56 -2.36 -18.35 -24.11
N PHE A 57 -1.88 -18.54 -22.89
CA PHE A 57 -2.19 -19.73 -22.09
C PHE A 57 -3.51 -19.64 -21.33
N TRP A 58 -4.17 -18.46 -21.26
CA TRP A 58 -5.37 -18.25 -20.44
C TRP A 58 -6.52 -19.18 -20.79
N HIS A 59 -6.67 -19.53 -22.06
CA HIS A 59 -7.72 -20.45 -22.53
C HIS A 59 -7.54 -21.90 -22.05
N ALA A 60 -6.31 -22.26 -21.64
CA ALA A 60 -6.00 -23.60 -21.15
C ALA A 60 -6.06 -23.72 -19.62
N VAL A 61 -6.37 -22.62 -18.91
CA VAL A 61 -6.45 -22.59 -17.44
C VAL A 61 -7.82 -23.06 -16.98
N ASN A 62 -7.84 -23.99 -16.01
CA ASN A 62 -9.08 -24.34 -15.30
C ASN A 62 -9.38 -23.28 -14.24
N HIS A 63 -10.53 -22.62 -14.36
CA HIS A 63 -10.97 -21.56 -13.46
C HIS A 63 -11.71 -22.16 -12.25
N LEU A 64 -11.20 -21.88 -11.05
CA LEU A 64 -11.83 -22.24 -9.78
C LEU A 64 -12.22 -20.96 -9.05
N ARG A 65 -13.49 -20.83 -8.67
CA ARG A 65 -13.99 -19.68 -7.90
C ARG A 65 -14.03 -19.99 -6.41
N LEU A 66 -13.47 -19.11 -5.60
CA LEU A 66 -13.63 -19.15 -4.15
C LEU A 66 -14.96 -18.46 -3.81
N THR A 67 -15.89 -19.21 -3.21
CA THR A 67 -17.24 -18.74 -2.89
C THR A 67 -17.46 -18.49 -1.40
N VAL A 68 -16.59 -19.01 -0.53
CA VAL A 68 -16.71 -18.88 0.92
C VAL A 68 -15.79 -17.79 1.44
N ASN A 69 -16.35 -16.78 2.08
CA ASN A 69 -15.59 -15.74 2.75
C ASN A 69 -15.07 -16.23 4.11
N MET A 70 -13.84 -16.72 4.14
CA MET A 70 -13.22 -17.27 5.34
C MET A 70 -13.03 -16.26 6.47
N ARG A 71 -12.96 -14.95 6.18
CA ARG A 71 -12.88 -13.90 7.21
C ARG A 71 -14.16 -13.79 8.03
N VAL A 72 -15.31 -14.08 7.42
CA VAL A 72 -16.61 -14.10 8.09
C VAL A 72 -16.86 -15.47 8.70
N HIS A 73 -16.49 -16.54 7.99
CA HIS A 73 -16.73 -17.92 8.42
C HIS A 73 -15.94 -18.32 9.68
N ASN A 74 -14.65 -17.92 9.75
CA ASN A 74 -13.75 -18.29 10.86
C ASN A 74 -13.85 -17.35 12.07
N ARG A 75 -14.90 -16.53 12.18
CA ARG A 75 -15.12 -15.76 13.41
C ARG A 75 -15.47 -16.70 14.54
N ASP A 76 -14.71 -16.59 15.63
CA ASP A 76 -14.89 -17.39 16.84
C ASP A 76 -16.34 -17.41 17.32
N ASP A 77 -16.73 -18.51 17.99
CA ASP A 77 -18.05 -18.66 18.61
C ASP A 77 -18.39 -17.61 19.68
N SER A 78 -17.39 -16.80 20.08
CA SER A 78 -17.55 -15.63 20.93
C SER A 78 -18.29 -14.46 20.25
N CYS A 79 -18.39 -14.43 18.90
CA CYS A 79 -19.09 -13.37 18.15
C CYS A 79 -20.59 -13.59 18.21
N SER A 80 -21.34 -12.52 18.58
CA SER A 80 -22.80 -12.56 18.56
C SER A 80 -23.34 -12.76 17.12
N GLN A 81 -24.54 -13.35 17.00
CA GLN A 81 -25.20 -13.52 15.71
C GLN A 81 -25.37 -12.18 14.97
N ALA A 82 -25.68 -11.08 15.70
CA ALA A 82 -25.80 -9.75 15.11
C ALA A 82 -24.48 -9.26 14.51
N GLN A 83 -23.35 -9.48 15.18
CA GLN A 83 -22.02 -9.12 14.65
C GLN A 83 -21.65 -9.93 13.40
N ARG A 84 -22.03 -11.22 13.35
CA ARG A 84 -21.82 -12.05 12.14
C ARG A 84 -22.64 -11.54 10.97
N LEU A 85 -23.90 -11.20 11.19
CA LEU A 85 -24.78 -10.63 10.15
C LEU A 85 -24.26 -9.30 9.62
N GLN A 86 -23.80 -8.39 10.50
CA GLN A 86 -23.20 -7.13 10.09
C GLN A 86 -21.93 -7.32 9.27
N ALA A 87 -21.09 -8.27 9.66
CA ALA A 87 -19.86 -8.58 8.91
C ALA A 87 -20.15 -9.19 7.53
N THR A 88 -21.17 -10.05 7.43
CA THR A 88 -21.63 -10.61 6.15
C THR A 88 -22.17 -9.50 5.25
N ALA A 89 -23.07 -8.67 5.76
CA ALA A 89 -23.63 -7.55 5.02
C ALA A 89 -22.53 -6.57 4.52
N PHE A 90 -21.51 -6.30 5.35
CA PHE A 90 -20.38 -5.47 4.94
C PHE A 90 -19.54 -6.15 3.85
N ALA A 91 -19.30 -7.45 3.97
CA ALA A 91 -18.56 -8.21 2.96
C ALA A 91 -19.29 -8.24 1.61
N ASP A 92 -20.61 -8.44 1.60
CA ASP A 92 -21.44 -8.44 0.39
C ASP A 92 -21.48 -7.06 -0.26
N TRP A 93 -21.55 -5.99 0.57
CA TRP A 93 -21.46 -4.63 0.08
C TRP A 93 -20.09 -4.35 -0.56
N LEU A 94 -18.99 -4.81 0.06
CA LEU A 94 -17.64 -4.68 -0.52
C LEU A 94 -17.51 -5.37 -1.88
N ILE A 95 -18.08 -6.56 -2.01
CA ILE A 95 -18.10 -7.28 -3.30
C ILE A 95 -18.87 -6.46 -4.34
N SER A 96 -20.02 -5.91 -3.97
CA SER A 96 -20.83 -5.06 -4.87
C SER A 96 -20.11 -3.79 -5.30
N VAL A 97 -19.28 -3.18 -4.41
CA VAL A 97 -18.38 -2.07 -4.75
C VAL A 97 -17.31 -2.52 -5.74
N GLY A 98 -16.70 -3.69 -5.49
CA GLY A 98 -15.64 -4.25 -6.34
C GLY A 98 -16.14 -4.66 -7.73
N ASP A 99 -17.35 -5.17 -7.83
CA ASP A 99 -18.01 -5.53 -9.09
C ASP A 99 -18.60 -4.32 -9.83
N GLY A 100 -18.60 -3.13 -9.20
CA GLY A 100 -19.17 -1.92 -9.79
C GLY A 100 -20.69 -1.95 -9.90
N LEU A 101 -21.38 -2.76 -9.08
CA LEU A 101 -22.86 -2.88 -9.14
C LEU A 101 -23.57 -1.69 -8.47
N LEU A 102 -22.87 -0.91 -7.66
CA LEU A 102 -23.40 0.21 -6.89
C LEU A 102 -23.04 1.58 -7.48
N HIS A 103 -22.26 1.63 -8.56
CA HIS A 103 -21.84 2.90 -9.12
C HIS A 103 -22.81 3.40 -10.19
N ASP A 104 -22.92 4.72 -10.29
CA ASP A 104 -23.57 5.40 -11.39
C ASP A 104 -22.74 5.19 -12.67
N PRO A 105 -23.31 4.56 -13.71
CA PRO A 105 -22.57 4.26 -14.94
C PRO A 105 -22.06 5.50 -15.69
N GLU A 106 -22.73 6.64 -15.53
CA GLU A 106 -22.38 7.88 -16.23
C GLU A 106 -21.20 8.59 -15.57
N ASN A 107 -21.15 8.58 -14.21
CA ASN A 107 -20.21 9.38 -13.44
C ASN A 107 -19.12 8.53 -12.76
N GLU A 108 -19.16 7.21 -12.85
CA GLU A 108 -18.27 6.28 -12.13
C GLU A 108 -18.22 6.57 -10.62
N THR A 109 -19.34 7.00 -10.01
CA THR A 109 -19.40 7.36 -8.59
C THR A 109 -20.24 6.37 -7.79
N VAL A 110 -19.90 6.19 -6.53
CA VAL A 110 -20.63 5.35 -5.57
C VAL A 110 -20.94 6.16 -4.33
N VAL A 111 -22.16 5.96 -3.79
CA VAL A 111 -22.54 6.52 -2.50
C VAL A 111 -21.99 5.65 -1.39
N LEU A 112 -21.21 6.27 -0.49
CA LEU A 112 -20.70 5.59 0.70
C LEU A 112 -21.72 5.67 1.84
N PRO A 113 -21.87 4.61 2.64
CA PRO A 113 -22.69 4.67 3.86
C PRO A 113 -22.24 5.77 4.81
N GLU A 114 -23.19 6.53 5.37
CA GLU A 114 -22.91 7.68 6.26
C GLU A 114 -22.08 7.30 7.49
N ASP A 115 -22.26 6.10 8.02
CA ASP A 115 -21.55 5.58 9.18
C ASP A 115 -20.06 5.27 8.92
N LEU A 116 -19.61 5.26 7.65
CA LEU A 116 -18.20 5.22 7.28
C LEU A 116 -17.57 6.61 7.23
N LEU A 117 -18.37 7.66 7.12
CA LEU A 117 -17.89 9.02 6.93
C LEU A 117 -17.58 9.69 8.28
N LEU A 118 -16.59 10.56 8.28
CA LEU A 118 -16.39 11.44 9.43
C LEU A 118 -17.63 12.32 9.63
N PRO A 119 -18.07 12.54 10.89
CA PRO A 119 -19.26 13.32 11.19
C PRO A 119 -19.22 14.74 10.60
N PRO A 120 -20.36 15.32 10.23
CA PRO A 120 -20.44 16.71 9.80
C PRO A 120 -19.77 17.65 10.82
N GLY A 121 -19.01 18.65 10.34
CA GLY A 121 -18.21 19.56 11.18
C GLY A 121 -16.89 18.96 11.70
N ARG A 122 -16.62 17.69 11.42
CA ARG A 122 -15.36 16.98 11.74
C ARG A 122 -14.63 16.44 10.51
N LYS A 123 -14.85 17.06 9.35
CA LYS A 123 -14.23 16.62 8.08
C LYS A 123 -12.92 17.33 7.82
N THR A 124 -11.90 17.05 8.65
CA THR A 124 -10.57 17.65 8.55
C THR A 124 -9.48 16.59 8.70
N ILE A 125 -8.29 16.86 8.16
CA ILE A 125 -7.12 15.99 8.32
C ILE A 125 -6.81 15.70 9.80
N PRO A 126 -6.77 16.71 10.71
CA PRO A 126 -6.53 16.44 12.12
C PRO A 126 -7.55 15.47 12.76
N GLN A 127 -8.79 15.48 12.30
CA GLN A 127 -9.85 14.61 12.83
C GLN A 127 -9.78 13.19 12.24
N LEU A 128 -9.40 13.05 10.97
CA LEU A 128 -9.08 11.74 10.41
C LEU A 128 -7.90 11.11 11.16
N ILE A 129 -6.86 11.89 11.43
CA ILE A 129 -5.72 11.41 12.21
C ILE A 129 -6.16 11.00 13.61
N GLU A 130 -6.99 11.79 14.28
CA GLU A 130 -7.50 11.49 15.61
C GLU A 130 -8.38 10.23 15.64
N SER A 131 -9.19 9.99 14.61
CA SER A 131 -10.04 8.80 14.54
C SER A 131 -9.21 7.50 14.44
N VAL A 132 -8.04 7.54 13.78
CA VAL A 132 -7.18 6.37 13.59
C VAL A 132 -6.10 6.27 14.65
N TYR A 133 -5.45 7.40 14.97
CA TYR A 133 -4.28 7.48 15.84
C TYR A 133 -4.59 8.19 17.16
N LYS A 134 -5.78 7.91 17.72
CA LYS A 134 -6.11 8.34 19.08
C LYS A 134 -5.04 7.85 20.05
N ASP A 135 -4.61 8.71 20.94
CA ASP A 135 -3.60 8.41 21.97
C ASP A 135 -2.22 7.97 21.38
N LEU A 136 -1.84 8.48 20.20
CA LEU A 136 -0.55 8.15 19.55
C LEU A 136 0.64 8.34 20.49
N ASP A 137 0.59 9.33 21.36
CA ASP A 137 1.68 9.77 22.22
C ASP A 137 1.61 9.28 23.67
N VAL A 138 0.73 8.33 23.95
CA VAL A 138 0.67 7.67 25.27
C VAL A 138 1.90 6.79 25.44
N GLY A 139 2.61 6.94 26.57
CA GLY A 139 3.80 6.14 26.89
C GLY A 139 3.50 4.64 26.85
N ARG A 140 3.93 3.98 25.79
CA ARG A 140 3.82 2.54 25.56
C ARG A 140 5.18 1.88 25.60
N THR A 141 5.22 0.62 26.02
CA THR A 141 6.39 -0.23 25.79
C THR A 141 6.56 -0.46 24.27
N GLU A 142 7.76 -0.83 23.83
CA GLU A 142 8.05 -1.11 22.42
C GLU A 142 7.05 -2.14 21.84
N ALA A 143 6.78 -3.23 22.54
CA ALA A 143 5.82 -4.26 22.12
C ALA A 143 4.39 -3.71 21.99
N GLN A 144 3.94 -2.88 22.92
CA GLN A 144 2.64 -2.23 22.87
C GLN A 144 2.55 -1.22 21.73
N GLN A 145 3.63 -0.49 21.45
CA GLN A 145 3.70 0.45 20.33
C GLN A 145 3.62 -0.28 18.98
N ILE A 146 4.33 -1.39 18.84
CA ILE A 146 4.27 -2.24 17.65
C ILE A 146 2.84 -2.73 17.44
N GLN A 147 2.20 -3.32 18.46
CA GLN A 147 0.84 -3.81 18.39
C GLN A 147 -0.18 -2.71 18.05
N TYR A 148 0.00 -1.51 18.62
CA TYR A 148 -0.83 -0.35 18.34
C TYR A 148 -0.72 0.05 16.86
N LEU A 149 0.50 0.16 16.33
CA LEU A 149 0.76 0.60 14.95
C LEU A 149 0.42 -0.47 13.90
N CYS A 150 0.60 -1.77 14.22
CA CYS A 150 0.23 -2.86 13.32
C CYS A 150 -1.23 -2.80 12.88
N ASN A 151 -2.10 -2.42 13.79
CA ASN A 151 -3.55 -2.42 13.60
C ASN A 151 -4.09 -1.13 12.96
N ARG A 152 -3.22 -0.17 12.63
CA ARG A 152 -3.62 1.18 12.18
C ARG A 152 -2.92 1.60 10.92
N ALA A 153 -3.67 2.25 10.02
CA ALA A 153 -3.10 2.98 8.89
C ALA A 153 -4.12 3.98 8.32
N ILE A 154 -3.61 5.04 7.71
CA ILE A 154 -4.38 5.91 6.83
C ILE A 154 -3.97 5.59 5.39
N LEU A 155 -4.94 5.45 4.48
CA LEU A 155 -4.71 5.19 3.07
C LEU A 155 -5.11 6.41 2.24
N ALA A 156 -4.30 6.70 1.24
CA ALA A 156 -4.58 7.74 0.26
C ALA A 156 -4.28 7.26 -1.17
N ALA A 157 -4.91 7.87 -2.15
CA ALA A 157 -4.73 7.48 -3.54
C ALA A 157 -3.37 7.93 -4.09
N ARG A 158 -2.86 9.10 -3.67
CA ARG A 158 -1.65 9.73 -4.20
C ARG A 158 -0.52 9.76 -3.17
N ASN A 159 0.73 9.62 -3.67
CA ASN A 159 1.92 9.65 -2.80
C ASN A 159 2.13 11.00 -2.11
N ARG A 160 1.75 12.12 -2.75
CA ARG A 160 1.85 13.45 -2.14
C ARG A 160 1.02 13.54 -0.86
N ASP A 161 -0.23 13.09 -0.92
CA ASP A 161 -1.13 13.10 0.24
C ASP A 161 -0.60 12.19 1.36
N VAL A 162 0.01 11.06 0.97
CA VAL A 162 0.68 10.15 1.91
C VAL A 162 1.83 10.84 2.63
N ASP A 163 2.67 11.60 1.92
CA ASP A 163 3.80 12.32 2.51
C ASP A 163 3.32 13.44 3.46
N ASP A 164 2.30 14.19 3.07
CA ASP A 164 1.70 15.25 3.89
C ASP A 164 1.06 14.70 5.17
N LEU A 165 0.30 13.61 5.06
CA LEU A 165 -0.31 12.90 6.20
C LEU A 165 0.77 12.34 7.15
N ASN A 166 1.79 11.68 6.61
CA ASN A 166 2.89 11.14 7.40
C ASN A 166 3.62 12.24 8.17
N SER A 167 3.89 13.37 7.53
CA SER A 167 4.50 14.53 8.17
C SER A 167 3.62 15.09 9.28
N ALA A 168 2.32 15.26 9.04
CA ALA A 168 1.37 15.76 10.03
C ALA A 168 1.27 14.84 11.26
N ILE A 169 1.31 13.51 11.04
CA ILE A 169 1.24 12.54 12.15
C ILE A 169 2.57 12.52 12.92
N LEU A 170 3.71 12.54 12.21
CA LEU A 170 5.02 12.56 12.85
C LEU A 170 5.19 13.76 13.80
N HIS A 171 4.66 14.93 13.43
CA HIS A 171 4.72 16.13 14.27
C HIS A 171 3.89 16.00 15.56
N ARG A 172 2.90 15.10 15.62
CA ARG A 172 2.15 14.83 16.85
C ARG A 172 2.87 13.97 17.87
N MET A 173 3.92 13.26 17.46
CA MET A 173 4.74 12.50 18.43
C MET A 173 5.63 13.46 19.22
N THR A 174 5.81 13.22 20.51
CA THR A 174 6.62 14.06 21.42
C THR A 174 8.11 13.75 21.36
N SER A 175 8.51 12.55 20.86
CA SER A 175 9.92 12.17 20.76
C SER A 175 10.71 13.10 19.81
N ASP A 176 12.02 13.21 20.04
CA ASP A 176 12.91 14.07 19.27
C ASP A 176 12.94 13.69 17.79
N MET A 177 12.92 14.71 16.93
CA MET A 177 12.99 14.55 15.49
C MET A 177 14.43 14.48 15.00
N HIS A 178 14.75 13.43 14.28
CA HIS A 178 16.02 13.26 13.58
C HIS A 178 15.80 13.46 12.08
N ILE A 179 16.64 14.30 11.46
CA ILE A 179 16.57 14.59 10.03
C ILE A 179 17.82 14.01 9.35
N PHE A 180 17.60 13.18 8.36
CA PHE A 180 18.63 12.54 7.54
C PHE A 180 18.57 13.13 6.13
N PRO A 181 19.45 14.08 5.78
CA PRO A 181 19.56 14.55 4.40
C PRO A 181 20.23 13.48 3.54
N SER A 182 19.74 13.28 2.33
CA SER A 182 20.36 12.44 1.32
C SER A 182 21.59 13.13 0.74
N ALA A 183 22.63 12.37 0.42
CA ALA A 183 23.72 12.83 -0.43
C ALA A 183 23.43 12.38 -1.87
N ASP A 184 22.83 13.26 -2.65
CA ASP A 184 22.38 12.94 -4.00
C ASP A 184 23.51 13.21 -4.99
N SER A 185 23.80 12.21 -5.83
CA SER A 185 24.78 12.30 -6.90
C SER A 185 24.17 11.86 -8.23
N SER A 186 24.67 12.40 -9.34
CA SER A 186 24.31 11.96 -10.68
C SER A 186 25.48 11.22 -11.31
N VAL A 187 25.19 10.11 -11.98
CA VAL A 187 26.17 9.33 -12.76
C VAL A 187 25.77 9.40 -14.23
N ASP A 188 26.80 9.59 -15.07
CA ASP A 188 26.59 9.62 -16.53
C ASP A 188 26.06 8.25 -17.02
N PRO A 189 25.00 8.21 -17.84
CA PRO A 189 24.47 6.98 -18.44
C PRO A 189 25.48 6.23 -19.31
N SER A 190 26.52 6.92 -19.83
CA SER A 190 27.58 6.32 -20.67
C SER A 190 28.53 5.38 -19.92
N GLY A 191 28.36 5.20 -18.61
CA GLY A 191 29.11 4.21 -17.82
C GLY A 191 30.57 4.55 -17.54
N THR A 192 31.02 5.76 -17.85
CA THR A 192 32.41 6.20 -17.59
C THR A 192 32.70 6.41 -16.11
N GLY A 193 31.70 6.25 -15.25
CA GLY A 193 31.84 6.30 -13.78
C GLY A 193 32.25 7.66 -13.21
N MET A 194 32.37 8.67 -14.02
CA MET A 194 32.69 10.03 -13.54
C MET A 194 31.44 10.68 -12.93
N PRO A 195 31.53 11.22 -11.72
CA PRO A 195 30.43 12.01 -11.13
C PRO A 195 30.14 13.21 -12.01
N SER A 196 28.96 13.27 -12.60
CA SER A 196 28.51 14.39 -13.44
C SER A 196 28.02 15.59 -12.61
N ASN A 197 28.70 15.88 -11.49
CA ASN A 197 28.31 16.97 -10.58
C ASN A 197 28.40 18.39 -11.23
N THR A 198 28.92 18.48 -12.43
CA THR A 198 29.03 19.76 -13.16
C THR A 198 27.80 20.09 -14.00
N LEU A 199 26.96 19.12 -14.35
CA LEU A 199 25.79 19.31 -15.22
C LEU A 199 24.51 19.67 -14.48
N PHE A 200 24.35 19.20 -13.24
CA PHE A 200 23.13 19.41 -12.47
C PHE A 200 23.47 19.93 -11.07
N PRO A 201 22.95 21.13 -10.69
CA PRO A 201 23.13 21.66 -9.33
C PRO A 201 22.54 20.71 -8.27
N SER A 202 23.18 20.66 -7.09
CA SER A 202 22.72 19.83 -5.98
C SER A 202 21.31 20.18 -5.54
N GLU A 203 20.94 21.46 -5.58
CA GLU A 203 19.59 21.94 -5.26
C GLU A 203 18.53 21.35 -6.19
N PHE A 204 18.86 21.20 -7.47
CA PHE A 204 17.97 20.53 -8.43
C PHE A 204 17.83 19.04 -8.12
N LEU A 205 18.94 18.34 -7.90
CA LEU A 205 18.92 16.91 -7.55
C LEU A 205 18.10 16.67 -6.28
N ASN A 206 18.28 17.50 -5.26
CA ASN A 206 17.58 17.44 -3.97
C ASN A 206 16.07 17.71 -4.08
N SER A 207 15.63 18.40 -5.13
CA SER A 207 14.21 18.70 -5.38
C SER A 207 13.46 17.55 -6.05
N ILE A 208 14.17 16.55 -6.56
CA ILE A 208 13.58 15.45 -7.32
C ILE A 208 12.91 14.46 -6.36
N ASN A 209 11.59 14.35 -6.44
CA ASN A 209 10.81 13.34 -5.68
C ASN A 209 10.32 12.25 -6.64
N ILE A 210 10.92 11.07 -6.53
CA ILE A 210 10.62 9.93 -7.38
C ILE A 210 9.80 8.91 -6.60
N SER A 211 8.74 8.40 -7.21
CA SER A 211 7.93 7.34 -6.62
C SER A 211 8.78 6.08 -6.38
N GLY A 212 8.68 5.51 -5.18
CA GLY A 212 9.47 4.33 -4.78
C GLY A 212 10.88 4.64 -4.30
N PHE A 213 11.25 5.93 -4.16
CA PHE A 213 12.49 6.38 -3.51
C PHE A 213 12.22 7.06 -2.17
N PRO A 214 13.18 7.07 -1.25
CA PRO A 214 13.08 7.87 -0.03
C PRO A 214 13.08 9.37 -0.38
N LEU A 215 12.58 10.18 0.55
CA LEU A 215 12.66 11.63 0.43
C LEU A 215 14.11 12.10 0.63
N HIS A 216 14.50 13.17 -0.06
CA HIS A 216 15.82 13.80 0.16
C HIS A 216 16.04 14.17 1.63
N ARG A 217 15.02 14.72 2.29
CA ARG A 217 15.01 14.98 3.73
C ARG A 217 14.12 13.98 4.43
N LEU A 218 14.71 12.92 4.95
CA LEU A 218 13.99 11.89 5.70
C LEU A 218 13.94 12.30 7.17
N SER A 219 12.76 12.62 7.68
CA SER A 219 12.50 12.95 9.09
C SER A 219 11.91 11.75 9.79
N LEU A 220 12.55 11.32 10.89
CA LEU A 220 12.14 10.17 11.68
C LEU A 220 12.16 10.49 13.17
N LYS A 221 11.38 9.76 13.94
CA LYS A 221 11.37 9.76 15.40
C LYS A 221 11.43 8.32 15.91
N ILE A 222 12.01 8.13 17.11
CA ILE A 222 11.96 6.81 17.76
C ILE A 222 10.48 6.46 18.02
N GLY A 223 10.10 5.20 17.72
CA GLY A 223 8.74 4.70 17.83
C GLY A 223 7.86 4.96 16.59
N CYS A 224 8.33 5.67 15.56
CA CYS A 224 7.56 5.86 14.33
C CYS A 224 7.58 4.60 13.44
N PRO A 225 6.50 4.32 12.71
CA PRO A 225 6.47 3.23 11.73
C PRO A 225 7.15 3.67 10.44
N ILE A 226 7.95 2.78 9.88
CA ILE A 226 8.60 2.95 8.58
C ILE A 226 8.28 1.75 7.67
N MET A 227 8.41 1.95 6.37
CA MET A 227 8.27 0.91 5.36
C MET A 227 9.52 0.84 4.50
N LEU A 228 10.02 -0.38 4.26
CA LEU A 228 11.12 -0.61 3.32
C LEU A 228 10.69 -0.35 1.88
N LEU A 229 11.57 0.26 1.12
CA LEU A 229 11.39 0.56 -0.32
C LEU A 229 12.20 -0.37 -1.23
N ARG A 230 13.04 -1.21 -0.66
CA ARG A 230 13.91 -2.17 -1.38
C ARG A 230 13.96 -3.50 -0.63
N ASN A 231 14.24 -4.56 -1.37
CA ASN A 231 14.59 -5.84 -0.78
C ASN A 231 16.04 -5.76 -0.28
N LEU A 232 16.23 -5.86 1.05
CA LEU A 232 17.55 -5.87 1.68
C LEU A 232 17.97 -7.30 1.99
N ASP A 233 17.12 -8.05 2.67
CA ASP A 233 17.31 -9.47 3.03
C ASP A 233 15.96 -10.19 3.06
N PRO A 234 15.52 -10.79 1.94
CA PRO A 234 14.25 -11.52 1.88
C PRO A 234 14.17 -12.69 2.85
N ALA A 235 15.31 -13.36 3.14
CA ALA A 235 15.33 -14.50 4.06
C ALA A 235 15.09 -14.06 5.52
N ALA A 236 15.48 -12.84 5.87
CA ALA A 236 15.20 -12.23 7.18
C ALA A 236 13.86 -11.47 7.22
N GLY A 237 13.09 -11.45 6.12
CA GLY A 237 11.81 -10.73 6.02
C GLY A 237 11.95 -9.25 5.67
N LEU A 238 13.14 -8.79 5.28
CA LEU A 238 13.40 -7.40 4.88
C LEU A 238 13.15 -7.18 3.38
N CYS A 239 11.88 -7.20 3.01
CA CYS A 239 11.41 -7.00 1.64
C CYS A 239 10.82 -5.61 1.43
N ASN A 240 10.72 -5.18 0.18
CA ASN A 240 9.96 -3.99 -0.19
C ASN A 240 8.51 -4.12 0.33
N GLY A 241 8.03 -3.10 1.05
CA GLY A 241 6.71 -3.10 1.68
C GLY A 241 6.69 -3.62 3.12
N THR A 242 7.80 -4.21 3.63
CA THR A 242 7.88 -4.60 5.05
C THR A 242 7.76 -3.37 5.94
N ARG A 243 6.83 -3.42 6.91
CA ARG A 243 6.62 -2.38 7.91
C ARG A 243 7.42 -2.68 9.17
N LEU A 244 8.11 -1.66 9.70
CA LEU A 244 8.90 -1.76 10.92
C LEU A 244 8.62 -0.56 11.84
N VAL A 245 8.93 -0.70 13.13
CA VAL A 245 8.93 0.41 14.09
C VAL A 245 10.37 0.75 14.44
N VAL A 246 10.72 2.01 14.39
CA VAL A 246 12.06 2.52 14.72
C VAL A 246 12.33 2.36 16.21
N SER A 247 13.40 1.63 16.56
CA SER A 247 13.87 1.46 17.94
C SER A 247 15.04 2.41 18.28
N GLN A 248 15.96 2.57 17.33
CA GLN A 248 17.12 3.46 17.51
C GLN A 248 17.52 4.11 16.18
N LEU A 249 17.99 5.35 16.26
CA LEU A 249 18.44 6.13 15.11
C LEU A 249 19.95 6.45 15.28
N SER A 250 20.73 6.10 14.27
CA SER A 250 22.16 6.43 14.17
C SER A 250 22.46 7.03 12.81
N ARG A 251 23.61 7.66 12.66
CA ARG A 251 23.98 8.37 11.43
C ARG A 251 23.92 7.48 10.15
N TRP A 252 24.28 6.21 10.26
CA TRP A 252 24.44 5.31 9.13
C TRP A 252 23.56 4.05 9.19
N VAL A 253 22.90 3.83 10.33
CA VAL A 253 22.08 2.63 10.58
C VAL A 253 20.84 3.01 11.37
N ILE A 254 19.69 2.52 10.95
CA ILE A 254 18.44 2.53 11.71
C ILE A 254 18.23 1.15 12.29
N GLU A 255 18.05 1.04 13.62
CA GLU A 255 17.55 -0.16 14.25
C GLU A 255 16.03 -0.10 14.30
N ALA A 256 15.37 -1.15 13.85
CA ALA A 256 13.90 -1.23 13.81
C ALA A 256 13.40 -2.65 14.02
N VAL A 257 12.17 -2.80 14.49
CA VAL A 257 11.50 -4.08 14.73
C VAL A 257 10.45 -4.34 13.67
N ILE A 258 10.48 -5.53 13.05
CA ILE A 258 9.50 -5.94 12.05
C ILE A 258 8.12 -6.05 12.70
N MET A 259 7.11 -5.38 12.10
CA MET A 259 5.75 -5.31 12.67
C MET A 259 4.90 -6.53 12.34
N THR A 260 5.02 -7.08 11.14
CA THR A 260 4.08 -8.07 10.59
C THR A 260 4.79 -9.20 9.85
N GLY A 261 4.07 -10.31 9.63
CA GLY A 261 4.56 -11.47 8.89
C GLY A 261 5.30 -12.48 9.77
N PRO A 262 5.94 -13.50 9.14
CA PRO A 262 6.61 -14.61 9.87
C PRO A 262 7.78 -14.15 10.74
N HIS A 263 8.32 -12.97 10.47
CA HIS A 263 9.46 -12.38 11.19
C HIS A 263 9.04 -11.26 12.16
N ALA A 264 7.74 -11.13 12.48
CA ALA A 264 7.26 -10.11 13.40
C ALA A 264 7.96 -10.19 14.77
N GLY A 265 8.29 -9.03 15.34
CA GLY A 265 9.05 -8.90 16.59
C GLY A 265 10.57 -9.03 16.45
N LYS A 266 11.10 -9.37 15.26
CA LYS A 266 12.53 -9.48 15.03
C LYS A 266 13.15 -8.10 14.84
N ARG A 267 14.26 -7.85 15.55
CA ARG A 267 15.08 -6.63 15.36
C ARG A 267 15.92 -6.74 14.11
N SER A 268 16.03 -5.65 13.37
CA SER A 268 16.75 -5.58 12.12
C SER A 268 17.46 -4.25 11.98
N PHE A 269 18.57 -4.25 11.25
CA PHE A 269 19.38 -3.07 10.99
C PHE A 269 19.25 -2.67 9.52
N ILE A 270 18.87 -1.41 9.30
CA ILE A 270 18.68 -0.83 7.97
C ILE A 270 19.83 0.13 7.70
N PRO A 271 20.76 -0.19 6.80
CA PRO A 271 21.88 0.69 6.48
C PRO A 271 21.45 1.82 5.55
N CYS A 272 22.20 2.94 5.65
CA CYS A 272 22.20 3.98 4.63
C CYS A 272 22.98 3.46 3.42
N ILE A 273 22.35 3.38 2.24
CA ILE A 273 22.93 2.78 1.04
C ILE A 273 22.74 3.68 -0.19
N PRO A 274 23.63 3.60 -1.18
CA PRO A 274 23.38 4.22 -2.47
C PRO A 274 22.22 3.50 -3.17
N LEU A 275 21.26 4.28 -3.66
CA LEU A 275 20.06 3.77 -4.32
C LEU A 275 20.16 4.09 -5.80
N SER A 276 20.12 3.08 -6.66
CA SER A 276 20.09 3.27 -8.11
C SER A 276 18.65 3.27 -8.63
N LEU A 277 18.39 4.12 -9.61
CA LEU A 277 17.19 4.02 -10.44
C LEU A 277 17.34 2.83 -11.36
N SER A 278 16.28 2.04 -11.54
CA SER A 278 16.21 1.08 -12.63
C SER A 278 16.19 1.82 -13.97
N ASP A 279 16.69 1.21 -15.04
CA ASP A 279 16.87 1.76 -16.39
C ASP A 279 15.64 2.43 -17.04
N ASN A 280 14.47 2.34 -16.42
CA ASN A 280 13.22 2.97 -16.86
C ASN A 280 12.99 4.39 -16.33
N SER A 281 13.96 5.01 -15.65
CA SER A 281 13.83 6.41 -15.24
C SER A 281 13.92 7.33 -16.46
N ARG A 282 12.95 8.25 -16.58
CA ARG A 282 12.91 9.26 -17.65
C ARG A 282 13.86 10.44 -17.43
N LEU A 283 14.77 10.30 -16.48
CA LEU A 283 15.80 11.31 -16.25
C LEU A 283 16.91 11.10 -17.29
N PRO A 284 17.48 12.17 -17.82
CA PRO A 284 18.61 12.10 -18.74
C PRO A 284 19.92 11.71 -18.06
N PHE A 285 19.89 11.34 -16.78
CA PHE A 285 21.02 10.92 -15.95
C PHE A 285 20.56 9.90 -14.91
N ASN A 286 21.50 9.12 -14.39
CA ASN A 286 21.25 8.16 -13.32
C ASN A 286 21.43 8.86 -11.96
N LEU A 287 20.31 9.13 -11.26
CA LEU A 287 20.33 9.65 -9.91
C LEU A 287 20.70 8.55 -8.92
N GLN A 288 21.69 8.82 -8.07
CA GLN A 288 22.14 7.90 -7.00
C GLN A 288 22.09 8.62 -5.65
N PRO A 289 20.94 8.65 -4.98
CA PRO A 289 20.86 9.15 -3.61
C PRO A 289 21.49 8.16 -2.63
N LEU A 290 22.33 8.65 -1.73
CA LEU A 290 22.81 7.93 -0.55
C LEU A 290 21.84 8.20 0.59
N GLN A 291 20.94 7.30 0.86
CA GLN A 291 19.87 7.47 1.85
C GLN A 291 19.43 6.12 2.44
N PHE A 292 18.70 6.16 3.53
CA PHE A 292 18.00 5.00 4.07
C PHE A 292 16.86 4.61 3.12
N PRO A 293 16.75 3.33 2.70
CA PRO A 293 15.72 2.87 1.79
C PRO A 293 14.35 2.72 2.47
N VAL A 294 13.88 3.76 3.15
CA VAL A 294 12.64 3.74 3.93
C VAL A 294 11.80 5.00 3.72
N ARG A 295 10.50 4.89 3.98
CA ARG A 295 9.56 6.01 4.16
C ARG A 295 8.75 5.80 5.43
N LEU A 296 8.19 6.87 5.98
CA LEU A 296 7.19 6.79 7.04
C LEU A 296 5.98 5.96 6.58
N ALA A 297 5.34 5.27 7.52
CA ALA A 297 4.27 4.33 7.26
C ALA A 297 3.07 4.44 8.21
N PHE A 298 2.78 5.65 8.71
CA PHE A 298 1.49 5.97 9.32
C PHE A 298 0.40 6.03 8.25
N ALA A 299 0.68 6.73 7.15
CA ALA A 299 -0.12 6.71 5.95
C ALA A 299 0.61 6.00 4.81
N MET A 300 -0.15 5.32 3.94
CA MET A 300 0.38 4.55 2.82
C MET A 300 -0.52 4.70 1.60
N SER A 301 0.05 4.54 0.39
CA SER A 301 -0.77 4.48 -0.81
C SER A 301 -1.58 3.17 -0.86
N ILE A 302 -2.79 3.24 -1.36
CA ILE A 302 -3.74 2.11 -1.44
C ILE A 302 -3.09 0.87 -2.06
N ASN A 303 -2.30 1.05 -3.11
CA ASN A 303 -1.66 -0.08 -3.82
C ASN A 303 -0.62 -0.84 -2.96
N LYS A 304 -0.04 -0.19 -1.94
CA LYS A 304 0.99 -0.80 -1.08
C LYS A 304 0.42 -1.64 0.07
N VAL A 305 -0.88 -1.58 0.30
CA VAL A 305 -1.53 -2.33 1.38
C VAL A 305 -2.29 -3.58 0.91
N GLN A 306 -2.12 -3.98 -0.35
CA GLN A 306 -2.69 -5.23 -0.83
C GLN A 306 -2.23 -6.41 0.05
N GLY A 307 -3.19 -7.28 0.42
CA GLY A 307 -2.91 -8.45 1.26
C GLY A 307 -2.76 -8.16 2.76
N GLN A 308 -2.76 -6.90 3.21
CA GLN A 308 -2.72 -6.56 4.63
C GLN A 308 -4.13 -6.43 5.21
N SER A 309 -4.32 -6.77 6.50
CA SER A 309 -5.53 -6.47 7.26
C SER A 309 -5.23 -5.34 8.25
N ILE A 310 -6.17 -4.39 8.37
CA ILE A 310 -6.03 -3.19 9.20
C ILE A 310 -7.30 -3.06 10.04
N ARG A 311 -7.16 -3.00 11.37
CA ARG A 311 -8.32 -2.90 12.27
C ARG A 311 -8.87 -1.48 12.36
N HIS A 312 -8.00 -0.46 12.40
CA HIS A 312 -8.42 0.96 12.43
C HIS A 312 -7.94 1.63 11.15
N LEU A 313 -8.84 1.76 10.22
CA LEU A 313 -8.57 2.22 8.87
C LEU A 313 -9.09 3.64 8.64
N GLY A 314 -8.19 4.56 8.32
CA GLY A 314 -8.54 5.87 7.77
C GLY A 314 -8.45 5.87 6.26
N LEU A 315 -9.43 6.45 5.58
CA LEU A 315 -9.33 6.70 4.14
C LEU A 315 -9.36 8.20 3.88
N TYR A 316 -8.32 8.69 3.23
CA TYR A 316 -8.21 10.06 2.76
C TYR A 316 -8.56 10.11 1.28
N LEU A 317 -9.78 10.54 0.96
CA LEU A 317 -10.36 10.58 -0.37
C LEU A 317 -10.75 12.02 -0.77
N ILE A 318 -9.96 13.01 -0.35
CA ILE A 318 -10.09 14.40 -0.85
C ILE A 318 -9.75 14.44 -2.33
N GLU A 319 -8.71 13.72 -2.73
CA GLU A 319 -8.36 13.47 -4.12
C GLU A 319 -9.01 12.18 -4.59
N GLU A 320 -9.58 12.23 -5.79
CA GLU A 320 -10.32 11.10 -6.36
C GLU A 320 -9.43 9.88 -6.63
N ILE A 321 -10.03 8.74 -6.50
CA ILE A 321 -9.49 7.46 -6.96
C ILE A 321 -9.42 7.47 -8.48
N PHE A 322 -8.31 6.98 -9.03
CA PHE A 322 -8.03 7.07 -10.47
C PHE A 322 -7.75 5.71 -11.15
N SER A 323 -7.67 4.62 -10.40
CA SER A 323 -7.33 3.30 -10.94
C SER A 323 -8.37 2.26 -10.56
N HIS A 324 -8.53 1.27 -11.46
CA HIS A 324 -9.41 0.13 -11.23
C HIS A 324 -9.15 -0.53 -9.88
N GLY A 325 -10.23 -0.80 -9.14
CA GLY A 325 -10.22 -1.55 -7.90
C GLY A 325 -9.60 -0.84 -6.70
N GLN A 326 -9.11 0.40 -6.81
CA GLN A 326 -8.49 1.09 -5.67
C GLN A 326 -9.44 1.25 -4.49
N LEU A 327 -10.72 1.60 -4.72
CA LEU A 327 -11.70 1.74 -3.64
C LEU A 327 -11.95 0.40 -2.94
N TYR A 328 -12.14 -0.66 -3.72
CA TYR A 328 -12.30 -2.01 -3.21
C TYR A 328 -11.08 -2.47 -2.40
N VAL A 329 -9.87 -2.26 -2.91
CA VAL A 329 -8.63 -2.57 -2.18
C VAL A 329 -8.59 -1.83 -0.86
N ALA A 330 -8.85 -0.53 -0.85
CA ALA A 330 -8.80 0.29 0.35
C ALA A 330 -9.80 -0.20 1.40
N LEU A 331 -11.07 -0.33 1.04
CA LEU A 331 -12.15 -0.73 1.96
C LEU A 331 -12.02 -2.18 2.43
N SER A 332 -11.57 -3.08 1.56
CA SER A 332 -11.39 -4.51 1.89
C SER A 332 -10.21 -4.78 2.84
N ARG A 333 -9.44 -3.76 3.22
CA ARG A 333 -8.42 -3.90 4.28
C ARG A 333 -9.05 -3.99 5.66
N ALA A 334 -10.19 -3.35 5.87
CA ALA A 334 -10.90 -3.41 7.14
C ALA A 334 -11.66 -4.73 7.32
N GLU A 335 -11.68 -5.21 8.56
CA GLU A 335 -12.43 -6.41 8.93
C GLU A 335 -13.87 -6.10 9.31
N ASN A 336 -14.11 -4.90 9.86
CA ASN A 336 -15.42 -4.44 10.28
C ASN A 336 -15.69 -3.05 9.74
N LYS A 337 -16.97 -2.79 9.47
CA LYS A 337 -17.45 -1.47 9.03
C LYS A 337 -17.16 -0.37 10.06
N ALA A 338 -17.34 -0.67 11.34
CA ALA A 338 -17.13 0.28 12.43
C ALA A 338 -15.68 0.75 12.62
N ASP A 339 -14.73 0.03 12.03
CA ASP A 339 -13.30 0.32 12.13
C ASP A 339 -12.78 1.24 11.00
N VAL A 340 -13.68 1.74 10.15
CA VAL A 340 -13.36 2.57 8.99
C VAL A 340 -13.80 4.01 9.24
N SER A 341 -12.91 4.96 8.96
CA SER A 341 -13.20 6.40 8.99
C SER A 341 -12.79 7.04 7.68
N ILE A 342 -13.72 7.65 6.96
CA ILE A 342 -13.47 8.21 5.63
C ILE A 342 -13.59 9.73 5.67
N LEU A 343 -12.57 10.40 5.13
CA LEU A 343 -12.57 11.83 4.85
C LEU A 343 -12.76 12.05 3.36
N LEU A 344 -13.91 12.64 2.99
CA LEU A 344 -14.25 13.02 1.62
C LEU A 344 -14.14 14.53 1.40
N ASN A 345 -14.01 14.92 0.14
CA ASN A 345 -14.15 16.29 -0.28
C ASN A 345 -15.65 16.66 -0.44
N ASP A 346 -16.17 17.48 0.46
CA ASP A 346 -17.57 17.92 0.42
C ASP A 346 -17.81 19.15 -0.47
N THR A 347 -16.79 19.63 -1.20
CA THR A 347 -16.89 20.90 -1.96
C THR A 347 -17.76 20.82 -3.22
N ASN A 348 -18.10 19.61 -3.67
CA ASN A 348 -19.04 19.44 -4.78
C ASN A 348 -20.49 19.48 -4.26
N ALA A 349 -21.12 20.66 -4.31
CA ALA A 349 -22.51 20.86 -3.99
C ALA A 349 -23.41 19.87 -4.76
N GLY A 350 -23.98 18.89 -4.02
CA GLY A 350 -24.85 17.83 -4.56
C GLY A 350 -24.32 16.41 -4.47
N LEU A 351 -23.06 16.18 -4.13
CA LEU A 351 -22.43 14.85 -4.06
C LEU A 351 -22.12 14.44 -2.60
N HIS A 352 -23.03 14.70 -1.67
CA HIS A 352 -22.82 14.29 -0.27
C HIS A 352 -22.61 12.79 -0.14
N GLY A 353 -21.45 12.38 0.39
CA GLY A 353 -21.11 10.98 0.61
C GLY A 353 -20.74 10.20 -0.64
N MET A 354 -20.53 10.83 -1.78
CA MET A 354 -20.12 10.17 -3.02
C MET A 354 -18.62 10.20 -3.22
N THR A 355 -18.08 9.14 -3.81
CA THR A 355 -16.69 9.07 -4.27
C THR A 355 -16.62 8.32 -5.59
N ARG A 356 -15.55 8.57 -6.34
CA ARG A 356 -15.31 7.84 -7.59
C ARG A 356 -14.98 6.37 -7.29
N ASN A 357 -15.50 5.47 -8.14
CA ASN A 357 -15.18 4.03 -8.11
C ASN A 357 -14.88 3.54 -9.52
N VAL A 358 -13.61 3.42 -9.85
CA VAL A 358 -13.18 2.99 -11.19
C VAL A 358 -13.20 1.47 -11.26
N VAL A 359 -14.08 0.90 -12.12
CA VAL A 359 -14.22 -0.53 -12.32
C VAL A 359 -14.19 -0.87 -13.81
N TYR A 360 -13.26 -1.73 -14.23
CA TYR A 360 -13.15 -2.18 -15.63
C TYR A 360 -13.93 -3.47 -15.81
N GLN A 361 -15.17 -3.36 -16.28
CA GLN A 361 -16.05 -4.51 -16.50
C GLN A 361 -15.45 -5.54 -17.46
N ASP A 362 -14.67 -5.08 -18.47
CA ASP A 362 -13.99 -5.95 -19.44
C ASP A 362 -13.04 -6.98 -18.79
N VAL A 363 -12.53 -6.67 -17.58
CA VAL A 363 -11.64 -7.57 -16.83
C VAL A 363 -12.45 -8.55 -15.99
N LEU A 364 -13.54 -8.10 -15.38
CA LEU A 364 -14.39 -8.92 -14.51
C LEU A 364 -15.19 -9.97 -15.28
N GLN A 365 -15.61 -9.66 -16.52
CA GLN A 365 -16.38 -10.57 -17.36
C GLN A 365 -15.56 -11.68 -18.02
N THR A 366 -14.24 -11.59 -17.96
CA THR A 366 -13.33 -12.56 -18.59
C THR A 366 -13.00 -13.75 -17.67
N VAL A 367 -13.57 -13.78 -16.45
CA VAL A 367 -13.26 -14.78 -15.39
C VAL A 367 -14.56 -15.51 -14.92
#